data_1f95846b8bc1d2a60c2e6f579dd13cb5
#
_entry.id   1f95846b8bc1d2a60c2e6f579dd13cb5
#
_cell.length_a   1.000
_cell.length_b   1.000
_cell.length_c   1.000
_cell.angle_alpha   90.00
_cell.angle_beta   90.00
_cell.angle_gamma   90.00
#
_symmetry.space_group_name_H-M   'P 1'
#
loop_
_entity.id
_entity.type
_entity.pdbx_description
1 polymer ?
#
loop_
_entity_poly.entity_id
_entity_poly.type
_entity_poly.pdbx_seq_one_letter_code
_entity_poly.pdbx_strand_id
1 'polypeptide(L)'
;MEWEQYFKEDNLLIPFKSINKLILLMKIDKVIIINLEHRKDRRQQIIKELKRVGIDNFEFFKAVKPTEEMVKMWNPQFLNPIPQWFALSGGDHTKYRIGALGCMLSHMEIIKKCIEDKYENVLILEDDTMFDIRDGIKFHQVWDTLANQINNLDFGLLYLAGNHRGAMLEKKTDNVTKVQGTLTTGSYIINKRAMKCIVDKMANFPREVDVFYSTYIQKEYPCYCIIPHLTRQGDGYSDIVQKNVSYKL
;
A
#
# COMPACT_ATOMS: atom_id res chain seq x y z
N MET A 1 26.12 26.19 -3.13
CA MET A 1 25.85 26.73 -4.47
C MET A 1 24.90 25.78 -5.15
N GLU A 2 23.71 26.17 -5.10
CA GLU A 2 22.66 26.39 -6.09
C GLU A 2 21.77 25.16 -6.36
N TRP A 3 21.01 24.75 -5.35
CA TRP A 3 19.82 23.91 -5.56
C TRP A 3 18.53 24.71 -5.61
N GLU A 4 18.56 26.03 -5.29
CA GLU A 4 17.39 26.92 -5.24
C GLU A 4 16.91 27.42 -6.62
N GLN A 5 17.68 27.26 -7.68
CA GLN A 5 17.34 27.79 -9.01
C GLN A 5 16.46 26.87 -9.87
N TYR A 6 16.17 25.64 -9.42
CA TYR A 6 15.34 24.68 -10.18
C TYR A 6 13.85 24.70 -9.81
N PHE A 7 13.45 25.48 -8.83
CA PHE A 7 12.03 25.62 -8.42
C PHE A 7 11.42 26.92 -8.96
N LYS A 8 11.44 27.12 -10.28
CA LYS A 8 10.56 28.14 -10.88
C LYS A 8 9.16 27.57 -10.99
N GLU A 9 8.18 28.35 -10.51
CA GLU A 9 6.76 28.01 -10.26
C GLU A 9 6.01 27.38 -11.43
N ASP A 10 6.49 27.50 -12.67
CA ASP A 10 5.80 27.00 -13.86
C ASP A 10 5.94 25.48 -14.11
N ASN A 11 6.87 24.79 -13.46
CA ASN A 11 7.06 23.33 -13.60
C ASN A 11 6.35 22.50 -12.55
N LEU A 12 5.80 23.10 -11.49
CA LEU A 12 5.13 22.43 -10.38
C LEU A 12 3.67 22.04 -10.66
N LEU A 13 3.04 22.63 -11.68
CA LEU A 13 1.61 22.44 -11.94
C LEU A 13 1.27 21.17 -12.77
N ILE A 14 2.24 20.59 -13.47
CA ILE A 14 2.01 19.45 -14.34
C ILE A 14 1.91 18.11 -13.55
N PRO A 15 2.71 17.83 -12.50
CA PRO A 15 2.57 16.63 -11.67
C PRO A 15 1.19 16.50 -11.02
N PHE A 16 0.63 17.61 -10.54
CA PHE A 16 -0.65 17.65 -9.84
C PHE A 16 -1.85 17.17 -10.68
N LYS A 17 -1.84 17.47 -11.96
CA LYS A 17 -2.91 17.02 -12.89
C LYS A 17 -2.87 15.51 -13.14
N SER A 18 -1.73 14.88 -12.96
CA SER A 18 -1.49 13.49 -13.33
C SER A 18 -2.12 12.48 -12.36
N ILE A 19 -1.94 12.64 -11.04
CA ILE A 19 -2.51 11.68 -10.05
C ILE A 19 -4.03 11.83 -9.93
N ASN A 20 -4.55 13.06 -9.96
CA ASN A 20 -5.99 13.27 -10.02
C ASN A 20 -6.61 12.65 -11.28
N LYS A 21 -5.87 12.66 -12.40
CA LYS A 21 -6.28 11.95 -13.61
C LYS A 21 -6.35 10.43 -13.42
N LEU A 22 -5.40 9.81 -12.68
CA LEU A 22 -5.48 8.38 -12.33
C LEU A 22 -6.70 8.10 -11.45
N ILE A 23 -6.87 8.87 -10.38
CA ILE A 23 -8.01 8.75 -9.49
C ILE A 23 -9.31 8.78 -10.28
N LEU A 24 -9.42 9.74 -11.20
CA LEU A 24 -10.58 9.89 -12.07
C LEU A 24 -10.74 8.72 -13.05
N LEU A 25 -9.66 8.32 -13.75
CA LEU A 25 -9.70 7.26 -14.75
C LEU A 25 -9.96 5.88 -14.15
N MET A 26 -9.37 5.59 -12.99
CA MET A 26 -9.61 4.35 -12.26
C MET A 26 -10.92 4.37 -11.49
N LYS A 27 -11.68 5.47 -11.55
CA LYS A 27 -12.91 5.64 -10.76
C LYS A 27 -12.68 5.29 -9.30
N ILE A 28 -11.64 5.90 -8.70
CA ILE A 28 -11.34 5.70 -7.28
C ILE A 28 -12.41 6.43 -6.46
N ASP A 29 -13.24 5.67 -5.77
CA ASP A 29 -14.32 6.21 -4.94
C ASP A 29 -13.78 6.87 -3.69
N LYS A 30 -12.69 6.33 -3.14
CA LYS A 30 -12.11 6.80 -1.88
C LYS A 30 -10.61 6.57 -1.82
N VAL A 31 -9.91 7.51 -1.18
CA VAL A 31 -8.51 7.36 -0.76
C VAL A 31 -8.51 7.24 0.76
N ILE A 32 -7.96 6.14 1.29
CA ILE A 32 -7.93 5.86 2.72
C ILE A 32 -6.49 5.69 3.18
N ILE A 33 -6.11 6.40 4.25
CA ILE A 33 -4.78 6.34 4.84
C ILE A 33 -4.84 5.65 6.19
N ILE A 34 -4.09 4.56 6.35
CA ILE A 34 -3.93 3.86 7.63
C ILE A 34 -2.92 4.63 8.46
N ASN A 35 -3.32 5.08 9.65
CA ASN A 35 -2.43 5.82 10.55
C ASN A 35 -2.69 5.45 12.01
N LEU A 36 -1.62 5.16 12.75
CA LEU A 36 -1.66 5.01 14.19
C LEU A 36 -1.88 6.37 14.85
N GLU A 37 -2.84 6.49 15.75
CA GLU A 37 -3.26 7.77 16.36
C GLU A 37 -2.11 8.54 17.02
N HIS A 38 -1.13 7.83 17.60
CA HIS A 38 0.04 8.45 18.23
C HIS A 38 1.11 8.89 17.24
N ARG A 39 1.08 8.40 15.98
CA ARG A 39 2.05 8.78 14.93
C ARG A 39 1.62 10.06 14.21
N LYS A 40 1.57 11.14 14.99
CA LYS A 40 1.26 12.49 14.47
C LYS A 40 2.32 12.99 13.48
N ASP A 41 3.56 12.57 13.66
CA ASP A 41 4.70 12.82 12.76
C ASP A 41 4.42 12.28 11.36
N ARG A 42 4.08 10.99 11.24
CA ARG A 42 3.74 10.34 9.97
C ARG A 42 2.46 10.91 9.35
N ARG A 43 1.46 11.22 10.19
CA ARG A 43 0.24 11.86 9.72
C ARG A 43 0.52 13.20 9.03
N GLN A 44 1.39 14.03 9.59
CA GLN A 44 1.78 15.29 8.97
C GLN A 44 2.60 15.09 7.70
N GLN A 45 3.48 14.08 7.69
CA GLN A 45 4.30 13.75 6.52
C GLN A 45 3.44 13.30 5.35
N ILE A 46 2.53 12.35 5.54
CA ILE A 46 1.67 11.86 4.45
C ILE A 46 0.73 12.96 3.94
N ILE A 47 0.24 13.87 4.79
CA ILE A 47 -0.55 15.03 4.34
C ILE A 47 0.26 15.91 3.39
N LYS A 48 1.55 16.16 3.69
CA LYS A 48 2.43 16.92 2.80
C LYS A 48 2.63 16.22 1.47
N GLU A 49 2.84 14.89 1.50
CA GLU A 49 2.99 14.08 0.30
C GLU A 49 1.72 14.10 -0.57
N LEU A 50 0.55 13.90 0.03
CA LEU A 50 -0.73 13.93 -0.69
C LEU A 50 -0.98 15.29 -1.35
N LYS A 51 -0.74 16.38 -0.61
CA LYS A 51 -0.83 17.74 -1.17
C LYS A 51 0.16 17.95 -2.31
N ARG A 52 1.41 17.46 -2.17
CA ARG A 52 2.44 17.58 -3.20
C ARG A 52 2.04 16.90 -4.50
N VAL A 53 1.26 15.82 -4.44
CA VAL A 53 0.77 15.09 -5.62
C VAL A 53 -0.68 15.43 -5.99
N GLY A 54 -1.30 16.39 -5.30
CA GLY A 54 -2.63 16.90 -5.61
C GLY A 54 -3.79 16.00 -5.17
N ILE A 55 -3.59 15.12 -4.19
CA ILE A 55 -4.65 14.33 -3.60
C ILE A 55 -5.23 15.10 -2.41
N ASP A 56 -6.36 15.76 -2.59
CA ASP A 56 -6.99 16.59 -1.56
C ASP A 56 -8.17 15.90 -0.86
N ASN A 57 -8.80 14.91 -1.53
CA ASN A 57 -9.93 14.18 -0.97
C ASN A 57 -9.49 12.80 -0.46
N PHE A 58 -9.20 12.71 0.82
CA PHE A 58 -8.80 11.48 1.50
C PHE A 58 -9.36 11.39 2.92
N GLU A 59 -9.35 10.20 3.47
CA GLU A 59 -9.80 9.90 4.83
C GLU A 59 -8.70 9.15 5.60
N PHE A 60 -8.54 9.49 6.88
CA PHE A 60 -7.71 8.72 7.78
C PHE A 60 -8.51 7.61 8.45
N PHE A 61 -8.02 6.40 8.34
CA PHE A 61 -8.47 5.29 9.16
C PHE A 61 -7.55 5.15 10.37
N LYS A 62 -8.14 5.13 11.56
CA LYS A 62 -7.41 4.88 12.81
C LYS A 62 -6.98 3.42 12.84
N ALA A 63 -5.68 3.17 12.68
CA ALA A 63 -5.12 1.83 12.67
C ALA A 63 -5.47 1.06 13.95
N VAL A 64 -5.81 -0.20 13.79
CA VAL A 64 -6.13 -1.10 14.91
C VAL A 64 -4.86 -1.39 15.69
N LYS A 65 -4.93 -1.30 17.02
CA LYS A 65 -3.85 -1.63 17.94
C LYS A 65 -4.27 -2.79 18.84
N PRO A 66 -4.00 -4.04 18.46
CA PRO A 66 -4.40 -5.20 19.24
C PRO A 66 -3.62 -5.31 20.55
N THR A 67 -4.16 -6.09 21.49
CA THR A 67 -3.46 -6.58 22.66
C THR A 67 -2.84 -7.95 22.39
N GLU A 68 -1.95 -8.42 23.27
CA GLU A 68 -1.41 -9.78 23.18
C GLU A 68 -2.52 -10.85 23.31
N GLU A 69 -3.52 -10.59 24.13
CA GLU A 69 -4.68 -11.46 24.27
C GLU A 69 -5.46 -11.58 22.96
N MET A 70 -5.68 -10.47 22.25
CA MET A 70 -6.32 -10.50 20.94
C MET A 70 -5.55 -11.31 19.92
N VAL A 71 -4.20 -11.30 19.97
CA VAL A 71 -3.37 -12.16 19.10
C VAL A 71 -3.63 -13.63 19.37
N LYS A 72 -3.70 -14.02 20.64
CA LYS A 72 -3.99 -15.41 21.05
C LYS A 72 -5.40 -15.85 20.65
N MET A 73 -6.37 -14.94 20.79
CA MET A 73 -7.77 -15.18 20.38
C MET A 73 -7.93 -15.25 18.86
N TRP A 74 -7.20 -14.43 18.11
CA TRP A 74 -7.24 -14.43 16.65
C TRP A 74 -6.82 -15.78 16.07
N ASN A 75 -5.61 -16.19 16.39
CA ASN A 75 -5.07 -17.49 16.03
C ASN A 75 -3.87 -17.81 16.93
N PRO A 76 -3.93 -18.86 17.77
CA PRO A 76 -2.80 -19.24 18.64
C PRO A 76 -1.50 -19.51 17.88
N GLN A 77 -1.62 -19.86 16.57
CA GLN A 77 -0.46 -20.09 15.70
C GLN A 77 -0.07 -18.85 14.86
N PHE A 78 -0.67 -17.69 15.14
CA PHE A 78 -0.34 -16.47 14.40
C PHE A 78 1.14 -16.15 14.49
N LEU A 79 1.80 -16.15 13.33
CA LEU A 79 3.27 -15.99 13.22
C LEU A 79 4.05 -16.95 14.13
N ASN A 80 3.66 -18.21 14.12
CA ASN A 80 4.40 -19.26 14.80
C ASN A 80 4.70 -20.42 13.82
N PRO A 81 5.97 -20.61 13.41
CA PRO A 81 7.16 -19.84 13.85
C PRO A 81 7.18 -18.40 13.32
N ILE A 82 7.88 -17.54 14.04
CA ILE A 82 8.22 -16.19 13.60
C ILE A 82 9.05 -16.27 12.30
N PRO A 83 8.86 -15.36 11.32
CA PRO A 83 9.69 -15.33 10.12
C PRO A 83 11.18 -15.25 10.44
N GLN A 84 11.99 -16.07 9.77
CA GLN A 84 13.42 -16.17 10.04
C GLN A 84 14.13 -14.82 9.98
N TRP A 85 13.80 -13.99 9.00
CA TRP A 85 14.39 -12.66 8.84
C TRP A 85 14.15 -11.77 10.06
N PHE A 86 12.97 -11.89 10.71
CA PHE A 86 12.68 -11.14 11.93
C PHE A 86 13.36 -11.77 13.15
N ALA A 87 13.35 -13.09 13.26
CA ALA A 87 14.06 -13.80 14.34
C ALA A 87 15.55 -13.44 14.39
N LEU A 88 16.20 -13.33 13.23
CA LEU A 88 17.60 -12.91 13.10
C LEU A 88 17.83 -11.42 13.44
N SER A 89 16.77 -10.61 13.45
CA SER A 89 16.88 -9.19 13.80
C SER A 89 17.03 -8.91 15.29
N GLY A 90 16.75 -9.89 16.15
CA GLY A 90 16.74 -9.74 17.61
C GLY A 90 15.57 -8.92 18.15
N GLY A 91 14.53 -8.70 17.34
CA GLY A 91 13.33 -7.96 17.75
C GLY A 91 12.44 -8.73 18.74
N ASP A 92 11.55 -8.00 19.42
CA ASP A 92 10.56 -8.57 20.33
C ASP A 92 9.44 -9.27 19.55
N HIS A 93 9.39 -10.59 19.65
CA HIS A 93 8.43 -11.43 18.93
C HIS A 93 6.96 -11.12 19.28
N THR A 94 6.67 -10.81 20.54
CA THR A 94 5.31 -10.47 20.98
C THR A 94 4.84 -9.17 20.33
N LYS A 95 5.66 -8.14 20.38
CA LYS A 95 5.34 -6.85 19.77
C LYS A 95 5.22 -6.96 18.24
N TYR A 96 6.08 -7.79 17.61
CA TYR A 96 5.98 -8.06 16.18
C TYR A 96 4.62 -8.67 15.82
N ARG A 97 4.18 -9.69 16.55
CA ARG A 97 2.85 -10.31 16.34
C ARG A 97 1.73 -9.30 16.53
N ILE A 98 1.79 -8.47 17.58
CA ILE A 98 0.81 -7.42 17.83
C ILE A 98 0.75 -6.42 16.66
N GLY A 99 1.91 -5.95 16.19
CA GLY A 99 2.00 -5.02 15.07
C GLY A 99 1.48 -5.62 13.75
N ALA A 100 1.89 -6.85 13.45
CA ALA A 100 1.44 -7.56 12.24
C ALA A 100 -0.06 -7.84 12.25
N LEU A 101 -0.64 -8.23 13.42
CA LEU A 101 -2.09 -8.39 13.55
C LEU A 101 -2.80 -7.04 13.42
N GLY A 102 -2.24 -5.98 13.99
CA GLY A 102 -2.80 -4.63 13.86
C GLY A 102 -2.86 -4.15 12.42
N CYS A 103 -1.80 -4.40 11.64
CA CYS A 103 -1.78 -4.14 10.21
C CYS A 103 -2.89 -4.94 9.51
N MET A 104 -2.96 -6.24 9.71
CA MET A 104 -3.97 -7.12 9.10
C MET A 104 -5.40 -6.67 9.44
N LEU A 105 -5.70 -6.42 10.71
CA LEU A 105 -7.02 -5.98 11.15
C LEU A 105 -7.38 -4.61 10.57
N SER A 106 -6.41 -3.70 10.45
CA SER A 106 -6.66 -2.37 9.86
C SER A 106 -7.08 -2.49 8.39
N HIS A 107 -6.37 -3.30 7.60
CA HIS A 107 -6.77 -3.55 6.21
C HIS A 107 -8.13 -4.23 6.11
N MET A 108 -8.40 -5.22 6.95
CA MET A 108 -9.67 -5.95 6.95
C MET A 108 -10.86 -5.03 7.30
N GLU A 109 -10.74 -4.19 8.32
CA GLU A 109 -11.82 -3.29 8.74
C GLU A 109 -12.08 -2.19 7.69
N ILE A 110 -11.04 -1.67 7.03
CA ILE A 110 -11.20 -0.77 5.89
C ILE A 110 -12.01 -1.45 4.79
N ILE A 111 -11.66 -2.69 4.43
CA ILE A 111 -12.33 -3.42 3.36
C ILE A 111 -13.79 -3.70 3.70
N LYS A 112 -14.10 -4.07 4.96
CA LYS A 112 -15.50 -4.21 5.42
C LYS A 112 -16.28 -2.91 5.22
N LYS A 113 -15.71 -1.77 5.67
CA LYS A 113 -16.32 -0.46 5.47
C LYS A 113 -16.53 -0.15 3.99
N CYS A 114 -15.57 -0.45 3.13
CA CYS A 114 -15.69 -0.24 1.69
C CYS A 114 -16.83 -1.07 1.06
N ILE A 115 -17.06 -2.29 1.55
CA ILE A 115 -18.20 -3.13 1.12
C ILE A 115 -19.52 -2.51 1.56
N GLU A 116 -19.62 -2.06 2.82
CA GLU A 116 -20.81 -1.40 3.38
C GLU A 116 -21.15 -0.11 2.62
N ASP A 117 -20.13 0.71 2.31
CA ASP A 117 -20.24 1.96 1.55
C ASP A 117 -20.42 1.73 0.04
N LYS A 118 -20.36 0.46 -0.42
CA LYS A 118 -20.53 0.04 -1.84
C LYS A 118 -19.51 0.65 -2.80
N TYR A 119 -18.28 0.88 -2.35
CA TYR A 119 -17.20 1.38 -3.19
C TYR A 119 -16.76 0.32 -4.21
N GLU A 120 -16.43 0.77 -5.43
CA GLU A 120 -15.93 -0.06 -6.53
C GLU A 120 -14.40 -0.22 -6.47
N ASN A 121 -13.70 0.92 -6.36
CA ASN A 121 -12.25 0.99 -6.30
C ASN A 121 -11.81 1.91 -5.16
N VAL A 122 -10.92 1.43 -4.31
CA VAL A 122 -10.40 2.20 -3.19
C VAL A 122 -8.87 2.18 -3.22
N LEU A 123 -8.27 3.37 -3.14
CA LEU A 123 -6.83 3.51 -2.92
C LEU A 123 -6.55 3.46 -1.42
N ILE A 124 -5.77 2.48 -1.00
CA ILE A 124 -5.32 2.31 0.38
C ILE A 124 -3.83 2.63 0.45
N LEU A 125 -3.46 3.50 1.40
CA LEU A 125 -2.09 3.94 1.65
C LEU A 125 -1.73 3.73 3.12
N GLU A 126 -0.51 3.31 3.40
CA GLU A 126 0.06 3.40 4.74
C GLU A 126 0.68 4.79 4.97
N ASP A 127 0.78 5.22 6.21
CA ASP A 127 1.16 6.59 6.58
C ASP A 127 2.63 6.95 6.34
N ASP A 128 3.44 5.97 5.93
CA ASP A 128 4.83 6.15 5.48
C ASP A 128 4.98 6.08 3.95
N THR A 129 3.89 6.10 3.21
CA THR A 129 3.93 6.15 1.75
C THR A 129 4.56 7.47 1.28
N MET A 130 5.56 7.36 0.41
CA MET A 130 6.19 8.45 -0.31
C MET A 130 5.96 8.27 -1.80
N PHE A 131 5.49 9.31 -2.50
CA PHE A 131 5.36 9.26 -3.94
C PHE A 131 6.72 9.50 -4.61
N ASP A 132 7.17 8.59 -5.46
CA ASP A 132 8.46 8.72 -6.12
C ASP A 132 8.36 9.60 -7.37
N ILE A 133 8.83 10.85 -7.25
CA ILE A 133 8.84 11.83 -8.33
C ILE A 133 10.29 12.22 -8.69
N ARG A 134 11.26 11.38 -8.33
CA ARG A 134 12.68 11.73 -8.48
C ARG A 134 13.09 12.04 -9.91
N ASP A 135 12.39 11.48 -10.89
CA ASP A 135 12.58 11.76 -12.33
C ASP A 135 11.30 12.42 -12.89
N GLY A 136 11.09 13.70 -12.60
CA GLY A 136 9.87 14.42 -13.00
C GLY A 136 9.45 14.21 -14.47
N ILE A 137 10.40 14.12 -15.38
CA ILE A 137 10.14 13.88 -16.81
C ILE A 137 9.66 12.44 -17.04
N LYS A 138 10.30 11.43 -16.45
CA LYS A 138 9.89 10.03 -16.60
C LYS A 138 8.54 9.74 -15.95
N PHE A 139 8.27 10.34 -14.81
CA PHE A 139 6.99 10.19 -14.13
C PHE A 139 5.83 10.69 -15.00
N HIS A 140 5.97 11.84 -15.65
CA HIS A 140 4.94 12.38 -16.53
C HIS A 140 4.74 11.52 -17.77
N GLN A 141 5.82 11.06 -18.39
CA GLN A 141 5.73 10.18 -19.56
C GLN A 141 5.06 8.85 -19.22
N VAL A 142 5.41 8.24 -18.10
CA VAL A 142 4.78 7.03 -17.60
C VAL A 142 3.30 7.26 -17.31
N TRP A 143 2.97 8.43 -16.78
CA TRP A 143 1.64 8.72 -16.31
C TRP A 143 0.62 8.95 -17.44
N ASP A 144 0.99 9.67 -18.47
CA ASP A 144 0.09 9.89 -19.60
C ASP A 144 -0.17 8.59 -20.39
N THR A 145 0.84 7.74 -20.46
CA THR A 145 0.71 6.40 -21.07
C THR A 145 0.00 5.42 -20.15
N LEU A 146 0.21 5.51 -18.83
CA LEU A 146 -0.37 4.61 -17.85
C LEU A 146 -1.89 4.66 -17.84
N ALA A 147 -2.48 5.85 -17.97
CA ALA A 147 -3.92 6.04 -18.02
C ALA A 147 -4.60 5.17 -19.10
N ASN A 148 -3.99 5.08 -20.28
CA ASN A 148 -4.49 4.25 -21.36
C ASN A 148 -4.26 2.75 -21.13
N GLN A 149 -3.22 2.40 -20.39
CA GLN A 149 -2.83 1.00 -20.09
C GLN A 149 -3.71 0.36 -19.02
N ILE A 150 -4.28 1.16 -18.11
CA ILE A 150 -5.09 0.67 -16.98
C ILE A 150 -6.59 0.90 -17.20
N ASN A 151 -6.99 1.68 -18.21
CA ASN A 151 -8.38 2.07 -18.47
C ASN A 151 -9.19 0.86 -18.80
N ASN A 152 -9.44 -0.12 -18.57
CA ASN A 152 -10.18 -1.35 -18.78
C ASN A 152 -9.46 -2.58 -18.17
N LEU A 153 -8.52 -2.29 -17.26
CA LEU A 153 -7.81 -3.37 -16.59
C LEU A 153 -8.77 -4.08 -15.63
N ASP A 154 -8.97 -5.37 -15.87
CA ASP A 154 -9.69 -6.23 -14.94
C ASP A 154 -8.73 -6.69 -13.84
N PHE A 155 -8.92 -6.25 -12.60
CA PHE A 155 -8.01 -6.54 -11.50
C PHE A 155 -8.74 -6.77 -10.16
N GLY A 156 -8.10 -7.54 -9.28
CA GLY A 156 -8.43 -7.58 -7.86
C GLY A 156 -7.62 -6.56 -7.06
N LEU A 157 -6.30 -6.53 -7.32
CA LEU A 157 -5.37 -5.58 -6.72
C LEU A 157 -4.48 -4.95 -7.80
N LEU A 158 -4.24 -3.63 -7.69
CA LEU A 158 -3.24 -2.91 -8.46
C LEU A 158 -2.29 -2.21 -7.49
N TYR A 159 -1.08 -2.72 -7.38
CA TYR A 159 -0.04 -2.17 -6.53
C TYR A 159 0.60 -0.93 -7.17
N LEU A 160 0.78 0.14 -6.41
CA LEU A 160 1.58 1.30 -6.83
C LEU A 160 3.08 1.04 -6.58
N ALA A 161 3.39 0.17 -5.63
CA ALA A 161 4.71 -0.39 -5.38
C ALA A 161 4.59 -1.78 -4.76
N GLY A 162 5.59 -2.63 -4.94
CA GLY A 162 5.58 -3.98 -4.40
C GLY A 162 6.97 -4.57 -4.25
N ASN A 163 7.14 -5.48 -3.30
CA ASN A 163 8.33 -6.30 -3.18
C ASN A 163 8.16 -7.56 -4.03
N HIS A 164 8.91 -7.64 -5.10
CA HIS A 164 8.81 -8.72 -6.09
C HIS A 164 9.81 -9.86 -5.87
N ARG A 165 10.47 -9.90 -4.74
CA ARG A 165 11.46 -10.95 -4.45
C ARG A 165 10.82 -12.33 -4.44
N GLY A 166 11.14 -13.14 -5.44
CA GLY A 166 10.55 -14.48 -5.61
C GLY A 166 9.15 -14.49 -6.23
N ALA A 167 8.62 -13.34 -6.67
CA ALA A 167 7.36 -13.25 -7.37
C ALA A 167 7.49 -13.69 -8.84
N MET A 168 6.39 -14.21 -9.39
CA MET A 168 6.25 -14.37 -10.83
C MET A 168 5.76 -13.06 -11.44
N LEU A 169 6.43 -12.60 -12.48
CA LEU A 169 6.15 -11.35 -13.16
C LEU A 169 5.89 -11.61 -14.65
N GLU A 170 4.80 -11.05 -15.16
CA GLU A 170 4.44 -11.11 -16.57
C GLU A 170 4.12 -9.71 -17.07
N LYS A 171 4.97 -9.14 -17.91
CA LYS A 171 4.73 -7.82 -18.52
C LYS A 171 3.46 -7.86 -19.37
N LYS A 172 2.50 -6.96 -19.07
CA LYS A 172 1.27 -6.80 -19.84
C LYS A 172 1.36 -5.61 -20.78
N THR A 173 1.90 -4.51 -20.29
CA THR A 173 2.16 -3.30 -21.07
C THR A 173 3.51 -2.73 -20.63
N ASP A 174 3.88 -1.56 -21.13
CA ASP A 174 5.17 -0.96 -20.76
C ASP A 174 5.29 -0.64 -19.27
N ASN A 175 4.16 -0.31 -18.62
CA ASN A 175 4.15 0.09 -17.22
C ASN A 175 3.24 -0.76 -16.32
N VAL A 176 2.61 -1.80 -16.85
CA VAL A 176 1.74 -2.69 -16.07
C VAL A 176 2.26 -4.12 -16.16
N THR A 177 2.58 -4.68 -15.03
CA THR A 177 3.08 -6.04 -14.89
C THR A 177 2.12 -6.86 -14.05
N LYS A 178 1.65 -7.99 -14.56
CA LYS A 178 0.89 -8.97 -13.76
C LYS A 178 1.84 -9.60 -12.75
N VAL A 179 1.36 -9.73 -11.51
CA VAL A 179 2.18 -10.20 -10.39
C VAL A 179 1.52 -11.36 -9.67
N GLN A 180 2.35 -12.31 -9.21
CA GLN A 180 1.94 -13.39 -8.32
C GLN A 180 3.08 -13.68 -7.34
N GLY A 181 2.81 -13.58 -6.03
CA GLY A 181 3.82 -13.70 -4.99
C GLY A 181 4.44 -12.37 -4.57
N THR A 182 3.93 -11.23 -5.08
CA THR A 182 4.33 -9.89 -4.65
C THR A 182 3.88 -9.62 -3.23
N LEU A 183 4.78 -9.07 -2.43
CA LEU A 183 4.54 -8.69 -1.04
C LEU A 183 4.43 -7.17 -0.91
N THR A 184 4.12 -6.71 0.30
CA THR A 184 3.84 -5.34 0.76
C THR A 184 2.41 -4.86 0.50
N THR A 185 1.93 -4.02 1.41
CA THR A 185 0.58 -3.41 1.37
C THR A 185 0.63 -1.90 1.57
N GLY A 186 1.82 -1.30 1.42
CA GLY A 186 2.04 0.14 1.67
C GLY A 186 1.20 1.05 0.78
N SER A 187 0.91 0.63 -0.47
CA SER A 187 0.12 1.41 -1.41
C SER A 187 -0.47 0.53 -2.52
N TYR A 188 -1.79 0.44 -2.57
CA TYR A 188 -2.48 -0.35 -3.59
C TYR A 188 -3.92 0.11 -3.79
N ILE A 189 -4.46 -0.17 -4.98
CA ILE A 189 -5.87 -0.03 -5.30
C ILE A 189 -6.51 -1.41 -5.20
N ILE A 190 -7.62 -1.50 -4.47
CA ILE A 190 -8.43 -2.70 -4.38
C ILE A 190 -9.75 -2.50 -5.13
N ASN A 191 -10.12 -3.50 -5.95
CA ASN A 191 -11.42 -3.55 -6.59
C ASN A 191 -12.42 -4.37 -5.74
N LYS A 192 -13.70 -3.99 -5.76
CA LYS A 192 -14.79 -4.66 -5.01
C LYS A 192 -14.82 -6.18 -5.19
N ARG A 193 -14.38 -6.69 -6.33
CA ARG A 193 -14.35 -8.13 -6.64
C ARG A 193 -13.51 -8.92 -5.66
N ALA A 194 -12.37 -8.36 -5.23
CA ALA A 194 -11.48 -8.99 -4.25
C ALA A 194 -11.91 -8.74 -2.81
N MET A 195 -12.66 -7.66 -2.53
CA MET A 195 -12.99 -7.24 -1.16
C MET A 195 -13.73 -8.34 -0.39
N LYS A 196 -14.75 -8.95 -0.99
CA LYS A 196 -15.53 -10.01 -0.33
C LYS A 196 -14.67 -11.23 0.00
N CYS A 197 -13.84 -11.66 -0.95
CA CYS A 197 -12.92 -12.79 -0.74
C CYS A 197 -11.94 -12.51 0.41
N ILE A 198 -11.45 -11.27 0.52
CA ILE A 198 -10.55 -10.88 1.60
C ILE A 198 -11.25 -11.02 2.95
N VAL A 199 -12.45 -10.47 3.11
CA VAL A 199 -13.20 -10.53 4.37
C VAL A 199 -13.55 -11.97 4.74
N ASP A 200 -13.99 -12.77 3.77
CA ASP A 200 -14.41 -14.16 4.00
C ASP A 200 -13.24 -15.08 4.39
N LYS A 201 -12.02 -14.84 3.83
CA LYS A 201 -10.89 -15.78 3.97
C LYS A 201 -9.76 -15.28 4.90
N MET A 202 -9.70 -13.98 5.22
CA MET A 202 -8.63 -13.44 6.04
C MET A 202 -8.79 -13.78 7.53
N ALA A 203 -10.02 -14.03 7.99
CA ALA A 203 -10.29 -14.38 9.39
C ALA A 203 -9.44 -15.59 9.80
N ASN A 204 -8.78 -15.47 10.95
CA ASN A 204 -7.90 -16.48 11.53
C ASN A 204 -6.67 -16.86 10.65
N PHE A 205 -6.37 -16.10 9.61
CA PHE A 205 -5.18 -16.37 8.81
C PHE A 205 -3.89 -16.25 9.67
N PRO A 206 -2.94 -17.21 9.57
CA PRO A 206 -1.85 -17.30 10.54
C PRO A 206 -0.61 -16.46 10.21
N ARG A 207 -0.63 -15.66 9.14
CA ARG A 207 0.52 -14.89 8.67
C ARG A 207 0.15 -13.42 8.44
N GLU A 208 1.11 -12.66 7.97
CA GLU A 208 0.97 -11.24 7.63
C GLU A 208 -0.04 -11.00 6.49
N VAL A 209 -0.58 -9.78 6.41
CA VAL A 209 -1.60 -9.41 5.42
C VAL A 209 -1.09 -9.51 3.97
N ASP A 210 0.15 -9.13 3.72
CA ASP A 210 0.77 -9.23 2.39
C ASP A 210 1.01 -10.69 1.98
N VAL A 211 1.34 -11.57 2.93
CA VAL A 211 1.42 -13.02 2.71
C VAL A 211 0.02 -13.57 2.38
N PHE A 212 -1.05 -13.08 3.05
CA PHE A 212 -2.41 -13.44 2.69
C PHE A 212 -2.75 -13.03 1.26
N TYR A 213 -2.45 -11.78 0.87
CA TYR A 213 -2.71 -11.30 -0.48
C TYR A 213 -1.95 -12.11 -1.53
N SER A 214 -0.67 -12.41 -1.29
CA SER A 214 0.14 -13.21 -2.22
C SER A 214 -0.32 -14.66 -2.34
N THR A 215 -0.83 -15.23 -1.24
CA THR A 215 -1.23 -16.64 -1.17
C THR A 215 -2.61 -16.91 -1.76
N TYR A 216 -3.58 -16.00 -1.50
CA TYR A 216 -4.98 -16.18 -1.90
C TYR A 216 -5.39 -15.22 -3.01
N ILE A 217 -5.25 -13.91 -2.79
CA ILE A 217 -5.86 -12.94 -3.69
C ILE A 217 -5.17 -12.92 -5.06
N GLN A 218 -3.83 -12.95 -5.08
CA GLN A 218 -3.07 -12.95 -6.33
C GLN A 218 -3.17 -14.28 -7.12
N LYS A 219 -3.70 -15.33 -6.50
CA LYS A 219 -4.00 -16.59 -7.20
C LYS A 219 -5.42 -16.61 -7.76
N GLU A 220 -6.36 -15.97 -7.09
CA GLU A 220 -7.79 -16.02 -7.41
C GLU A 220 -8.20 -14.90 -8.38
N TYR A 221 -7.52 -13.75 -8.32
CA TYR A 221 -7.80 -12.57 -9.14
C TYR A 221 -6.58 -12.13 -9.92
N PRO A 222 -6.75 -11.54 -11.12
CA PRO A 222 -5.66 -10.84 -11.77
C PRO A 222 -5.17 -9.70 -10.86
N CYS A 223 -3.88 -9.70 -10.55
CA CYS A 223 -3.25 -8.66 -9.76
C CYS A 223 -2.06 -8.08 -10.54
N TYR A 224 -1.88 -6.79 -10.42
CA TYR A 224 -0.87 -6.06 -11.20
C TYR A 224 -0.05 -5.14 -10.31
N CYS A 225 1.12 -4.77 -10.79
CA CYS A 225 1.94 -3.71 -10.23
C CYS A 225 2.34 -2.73 -11.32
N ILE A 226 2.39 -1.46 -10.98
CA ILE A 226 2.90 -0.41 -11.85
C ILE A 226 4.42 -0.40 -11.74
N ILE A 227 5.12 -0.47 -12.87
CA ILE A 227 6.59 -0.45 -12.95
C ILE A 227 7.00 0.58 -14.01
N PRO A 228 7.88 1.55 -13.70
CA PRO A 228 8.52 1.76 -12.40
C PRO A 228 7.51 2.10 -11.29
N HIS A 229 7.88 1.81 -10.05
CA HIS A 229 7.01 2.06 -8.89
C HIS A 229 6.64 3.54 -8.78
N LEU A 230 5.37 3.82 -8.46
CA LEU A 230 4.89 5.19 -8.24
C LEU A 230 5.09 5.67 -6.81
N THR A 231 5.28 4.71 -5.90
CA THR A 231 5.46 4.99 -4.48
C THR A 231 6.60 4.15 -3.92
N ARG A 232 7.03 4.51 -2.74
CA ARG A 232 7.92 3.70 -1.88
C ARG A 232 7.53 3.92 -0.43
N GLN A 233 7.95 3.02 0.45
CA GLN A 233 7.87 3.29 1.88
C GLN A 233 8.99 4.25 2.29
N GLY A 234 8.66 5.23 3.12
CA GLY A 234 9.62 6.16 3.70
C GLY A 234 10.53 5.48 4.71
N ASP A 235 11.77 5.95 4.77
CA ASP A 235 12.70 5.52 5.81
C ASP A 235 12.25 6.01 7.18
N GLY A 236 12.52 5.26 8.23
CA GLY A 236 12.21 5.67 9.59
C GLY A 236 11.87 4.52 10.54
N TYR A 237 11.36 4.86 11.70
CA TYR A 237 10.98 3.88 12.71
C TYR A 237 9.71 3.13 12.32
N SER A 238 9.81 1.82 12.20
CA SER A 238 8.67 0.92 11.97
C SER A 238 8.10 0.42 13.30
N ASP A 239 6.82 0.65 13.54
CA ASP A 239 6.10 0.16 14.73
C ASP A 239 5.94 -1.36 14.72
N ILE A 240 5.98 -2.00 13.55
CA ILE A 240 5.92 -3.47 13.41
C ILE A 240 7.29 -4.07 13.71
N VAL A 241 8.33 -3.60 13.04
CA VAL A 241 9.69 -4.15 13.14
C VAL A 241 10.44 -3.61 14.36
N GLN A 242 9.95 -2.52 14.97
CA GLN A 242 10.45 -1.84 16.18
C GLN A 242 11.89 -1.35 16.07
N LYS A 243 12.27 -0.94 14.88
CA LYS A 243 13.57 -0.32 14.58
C LYS A 243 13.47 0.61 13.40
N ASN A 244 14.50 1.44 13.21
CA ASN A 244 14.63 2.20 11.99
C ASN A 244 14.88 1.23 10.82
N VAL A 245 14.09 1.41 9.78
CA VAL A 245 14.16 0.63 8.53
C VAL A 245 14.40 1.57 7.37
N SER A 246 15.09 1.05 6.35
CA SER A 246 15.20 1.69 5.05
C SER A 246 14.76 0.65 4.01
N TYR A 247 13.65 0.95 3.37
CA TYR A 247 13.07 0.08 2.36
C TYR A 247 13.67 0.45 1.00
N LYS A 248 14.63 -0.37 0.55
CA LYS A 248 15.13 -0.32 -0.83
C LYS A 248 14.28 -1.27 -1.67
N LEU A 249 13.20 -0.76 -2.25
CA LEU A 249 12.38 -1.45 -3.23
C LEU A 249 12.87 -1.14 -4.64
#